data_295a135f80ea216f164c6ade7deceb4c
#
_entry.id   295a135f80ea216f164c6ade7deceb4c
#
_cell.length_a   1.000
_cell.length_b   1.000
_cell.length_c   1.000
_cell.angle_alpha   90.00
_cell.angle_beta   90.00
_cell.angle_gamma   90.00
#
_symmetry.space_group_name_H-M   'P 1'
#
loop_
_entity.id
_entity.type
_entity.pdbx_description
1 polymer ?
#
loop_
_entity_poly.entity_id
_entity_poly.type
_entity_poly.pdbx_seq_one_letter_code
_entity_poly.pdbx_strand_id
1 'polypeptide(L)'
;MPIILHNAPIQCLVAVRGHPFDRTAFDALFQSMEGISATMVDQPAAALLMNPEAMQQFDALVLYDMPGLDFTAGEGAPAYIDPDPALKAGFRALLEQGKGVVALHHALAGWPTWDEYGEWLGGRFLYHPGKVRGEARLDSGFAHDVAYSAETIGTHPVLEGVPASFPLCDELYLAEIFADDVTPLLRSSATFDRDHFWSADLAVKGRMYDREGWDHPAGSNLI
;
A
#
# COMPACT_ATOMS: atom_id res chain seq x y z
N MET A 1 -18.06 25.08 -13.53
CA MET A 1 -17.64 24.00 -12.63
C MET A 1 -18.17 22.70 -13.23
N PRO A 2 -17.34 21.71 -13.50
CA PRO A 2 -17.87 20.40 -13.85
C PRO A 2 -18.67 19.89 -12.64
N ILE A 3 -19.93 19.54 -12.88
CA ILE A 3 -20.74 18.85 -11.88
C ILE A 3 -20.23 17.40 -11.89
N ILE A 4 -19.60 16.97 -10.82
CA ILE A 4 -19.26 15.56 -10.64
C ILE A 4 -20.59 14.85 -10.39
N LEU A 5 -21.08 14.18 -11.42
CA LEU A 5 -22.26 13.34 -11.29
C LEU A 5 -21.80 11.97 -10.77
N HIS A 6 -22.01 11.74 -9.49
CA HIS A 6 -21.79 10.42 -8.86
C HIS A 6 -22.91 9.47 -9.26
N ASN A 7 -22.95 9.08 -10.53
CA ASN A 7 -23.98 8.19 -11.08
C ASN A 7 -23.53 6.74 -11.22
N ALA A 8 -22.26 6.44 -10.87
CA ALA A 8 -21.78 5.08 -10.94
C ALA A 8 -22.39 4.24 -9.82
N PRO A 9 -22.70 2.96 -10.07
CA PRO A 9 -23.26 2.06 -9.05
C PRO A 9 -22.31 1.78 -7.90
N ILE A 10 -20.99 1.93 -8.09
CA ILE A 10 -19.95 1.72 -7.07
C ILE A 10 -19.27 3.06 -6.75
N GLN A 11 -19.32 3.46 -5.49
CA GLN A 11 -18.70 4.69 -4.98
C GLN A 11 -17.48 4.33 -4.15
N CYS A 12 -16.30 4.82 -4.55
CA CYS A 12 -15.04 4.60 -3.83
C CYS A 12 -14.54 5.88 -3.16
N LEU A 13 -14.18 5.79 -1.88
CA LEU A 13 -13.31 6.78 -1.24
C LEU A 13 -11.86 6.37 -1.52
N VAL A 14 -11.06 7.27 -2.09
CA VAL A 14 -9.66 7.01 -2.41
C VAL A 14 -8.78 7.91 -1.54
N ALA A 15 -8.10 7.33 -0.57
CA ALA A 15 -7.13 8.03 0.26
C ALA A 15 -5.80 8.14 -0.50
N VAL A 16 -5.26 9.35 -0.59
CA VAL A 16 -4.02 9.63 -1.30
C VAL A 16 -3.10 10.53 -0.48
N ARG A 17 -1.85 10.72 -0.93
CA ARG A 17 -0.79 11.53 -0.34
C ARG A 17 0.17 10.73 0.55
N GLY A 18 1.33 11.32 0.79
CA GLY A 18 2.43 10.72 1.55
C GLY A 18 3.62 10.36 0.65
N HIS A 19 3.38 10.26 -0.65
CA HIS A 19 4.39 10.07 -1.69
C HIS A 19 4.04 10.91 -2.94
N PRO A 20 5.01 11.25 -3.80
CA PRO A 20 4.74 11.88 -5.09
C PRO A 20 3.98 10.92 -6.02
N PHE A 21 3.00 11.43 -6.77
CA PHE A 21 2.32 10.69 -7.84
C PHE A 21 1.68 11.66 -8.85
N ASP A 22 1.43 11.19 -10.05
CA ASP A 22 0.66 11.95 -11.05
C ASP A 22 -0.85 11.83 -10.77
N ARG A 23 -1.38 12.85 -10.09
CA ARG A 23 -2.81 12.89 -9.73
C ARG A 23 -3.73 12.83 -10.96
N THR A 24 -3.33 13.45 -12.06
CA THR A 24 -4.15 13.47 -13.28
C THR A 24 -4.21 12.10 -13.93
N ALA A 25 -3.07 11.40 -14.02
CA ALA A 25 -3.02 10.03 -14.52
C ALA A 25 -3.80 9.07 -13.60
N PHE A 26 -3.67 9.24 -12.28
CA PHE A 26 -4.39 8.41 -11.31
C PHE A 26 -5.91 8.65 -11.35
N ASP A 27 -6.36 9.91 -11.50
CA ASP A 27 -7.78 10.22 -11.70
C ASP A 27 -8.30 9.61 -13.01
N ALA A 28 -7.53 9.72 -14.11
CA ALA A 28 -7.88 9.13 -15.40
C ALA A 28 -8.03 7.60 -15.33
N LEU A 29 -7.25 6.92 -14.49
CA LEU A 29 -7.39 5.49 -14.25
C LEU A 29 -8.79 5.16 -13.74
N PHE A 30 -9.27 5.84 -12.68
CA PHE A 30 -10.63 5.62 -12.16
C PHE A 30 -11.73 6.03 -13.16
N GLN A 31 -11.51 7.10 -13.93
CA GLN A 31 -12.45 7.52 -14.96
C GLN A 31 -12.59 6.49 -16.10
N SER A 32 -11.57 5.66 -16.32
CA SER A 32 -11.61 4.57 -17.31
C SER A 32 -12.37 3.33 -16.84
N MET A 33 -12.66 3.23 -15.53
CA MET A 33 -13.36 2.09 -14.94
C MET A 33 -14.88 2.29 -15.03
N GLU A 34 -15.53 1.56 -15.94
CA GLU A 34 -16.97 1.62 -16.07
C GLU A 34 -17.66 1.16 -14.78
N GLY A 35 -18.64 1.94 -14.32
CA GLY A 35 -19.43 1.61 -13.14
C GLY A 35 -18.79 2.00 -11.79
N ILE A 36 -17.62 2.62 -11.79
CA ILE A 36 -16.93 3.10 -10.56
C ILE A 36 -16.85 4.63 -10.59
N SER A 37 -17.14 5.24 -9.45
CA SER A 37 -16.88 6.66 -9.18
C SER A 37 -15.93 6.77 -7.99
N ALA A 38 -14.84 7.51 -8.16
CA ALA A 38 -13.82 7.71 -7.13
C ALA A 38 -13.85 9.13 -6.59
N THR A 39 -13.84 9.26 -5.27
CA THR A 39 -13.63 10.54 -4.56
C THR A 39 -12.26 10.51 -3.90
N MET A 40 -11.29 11.23 -4.47
CA MET A 40 -9.94 11.31 -3.93
C MET A 40 -9.87 12.33 -2.79
N VAL A 41 -9.37 11.90 -1.64
CA VAL A 41 -9.18 12.73 -0.45
C VAL A 41 -7.75 12.59 0.04
N ASP A 42 -7.09 13.72 0.26
CA ASP A 42 -5.72 13.76 0.75
C ASP A 42 -5.66 13.49 2.26
N GLN A 43 -4.59 12.82 2.69
CA GLN A 43 -4.23 12.80 4.11
C GLN A 43 -3.83 14.21 4.59
N PRO A 44 -4.17 14.62 5.83
CA PRO A 44 -4.81 13.83 6.89
C PRO A 44 -6.35 13.82 6.85
N ALA A 45 -6.99 14.51 5.93
CA ALA A 45 -8.46 14.60 5.87
C ALA A 45 -9.11 13.24 5.57
N ALA A 46 -8.45 12.38 4.76
CA ALA A 46 -8.94 11.04 4.47
C ALA A 46 -9.13 10.19 5.73
N ALA A 47 -8.22 10.29 6.70
CA ALA A 47 -8.30 9.55 7.96
C ALA A 47 -9.56 9.90 8.77
N LEU A 48 -10.06 11.13 8.68
CA LEU A 48 -11.29 11.56 9.36
C LEU A 48 -12.56 10.90 8.78
N LEU A 49 -12.47 10.39 7.55
CA LEU A 49 -13.57 9.75 6.84
C LEU A 49 -13.57 8.21 7.02
N MET A 50 -12.51 7.63 7.58
CA MET A 50 -12.37 6.18 7.73
C MET A 50 -13.13 5.67 8.95
N ASN A 51 -14.45 5.84 8.95
CA ASN A 51 -15.38 5.36 9.98
C ASN A 51 -16.74 5.03 9.36
N PRO A 52 -17.59 4.23 10.04
CA PRO A 52 -18.88 3.80 9.51
C PRO A 52 -19.82 4.92 9.10
N GLU A 53 -19.86 6.03 9.84
CA GLU A 53 -20.75 7.16 9.55
C GLU A 53 -20.37 7.86 8.24
N ALA A 54 -19.12 8.26 8.11
CA ALA A 54 -18.63 8.97 6.92
C ALA A 54 -18.61 8.07 5.67
N MET A 55 -18.38 6.76 5.86
CA MET A 55 -18.31 5.78 4.78
C MET A 55 -19.67 5.23 4.33
N GLN A 56 -20.79 5.75 4.85
CA GLN A 56 -22.15 5.29 4.46
C GLN A 56 -22.44 5.47 2.97
N GLN A 57 -21.89 6.52 2.36
CA GLN A 57 -22.06 6.83 0.94
C GLN A 57 -21.06 6.16 0.01
N PHE A 58 -20.10 5.41 0.56
CA PHE A 58 -19.06 4.74 -0.20
C PHE A 58 -19.19 3.22 -0.04
N ASP A 59 -19.01 2.49 -1.13
CA ASP A 59 -19.03 1.03 -1.16
C ASP A 59 -17.68 0.43 -0.79
N ALA A 60 -16.58 1.10 -1.16
CA ALA A 60 -15.23 0.66 -0.90
C ALA A 60 -14.29 1.80 -0.52
N LEU A 61 -13.22 1.44 0.20
CA LEU A 61 -12.08 2.30 0.52
C LEU A 61 -10.87 1.83 -0.31
N VAL A 62 -10.23 2.76 -1.02
CA VAL A 62 -8.97 2.52 -1.72
C VAL A 62 -7.88 3.30 -1.02
N LEU A 63 -6.83 2.61 -0.61
CA LEU A 63 -5.65 3.18 0.04
C LEU A 63 -4.52 3.29 -0.98
N TYR A 64 -4.13 4.52 -1.30
CA TYR A 64 -2.94 4.86 -2.09
C TYR A 64 -2.21 6.00 -1.40
N ASP A 65 -2.01 5.84 -0.11
CA ASP A 65 -1.45 6.83 0.78
C ASP A 65 -0.37 6.21 1.67
N MET A 66 0.51 7.04 2.21
CA MET A 66 1.57 6.67 3.16
C MET A 66 1.46 7.53 4.42
N PRO A 67 0.43 7.34 5.25
CA PRO A 67 0.26 8.10 6.48
C PRO A 67 1.14 7.58 7.62
N GLY A 68 1.30 8.41 8.66
CA GLY A 68 2.06 8.05 9.85
C GLY A 68 3.57 8.22 9.71
N LEU A 69 4.03 8.98 8.71
CA LEU A 69 5.44 9.20 8.39
C LEU A 69 5.74 10.71 8.32
N ASP A 70 6.74 11.16 9.07
CA ASP A 70 7.27 12.53 8.96
C ASP A 70 8.71 12.51 8.43
N PHE A 71 8.85 12.73 7.14
CA PHE A 71 10.14 12.83 6.46
C PHE A 71 10.89 14.14 6.76
N THR A 72 10.27 15.07 7.47
CA THR A 72 10.88 16.37 7.83
C THR A 72 11.51 16.39 9.22
N ALA A 73 11.44 15.27 9.94
CA ALA A 73 11.89 15.17 11.34
C ALA A 73 13.42 15.29 11.53
N GLY A 74 14.20 15.45 10.45
CA GLY A 74 15.65 15.58 10.50
C GLY A 74 16.38 14.24 10.60
N GLU A 75 17.40 14.15 11.43
CA GLU A 75 18.15 12.92 11.63
C GLU A 75 17.23 11.80 12.16
N GLY A 76 17.25 10.65 11.49
CA GLY A 76 16.34 9.54 11.81
C GLY A 76 14.97 9.62 11.13
N ALA A 77 14.80 10.50 10.14
CA ALA A 77 13.58 10.52 9.31
C ALA A 77 13.44 9.19 8.51
N PRO A 78 12.18 8.75 8.23
CA PRO A 78 10.95 9.37 8.73
C PRO A 78 10.73 9.08 10.23
N ALA A 79 10.32 10.08 10.99
CA ALA A 79 9.77 9.84 12.31
C ALA A 79 8.37 9.21 12.18
N TYR A 80 8.05 8.29 13.08
CA TYR A 80 6.76 7.60 13.05
C TYR A 80 5.73 8.34 13.90
N ILE A 81 4.53 8.49 13.35
CA ILE A 81 3.39 9.16 13.97
C ILE A 81 2.31 8.12 14.24
N ASP A 82 1.88 8.03 15.50
CA ASP A 82 0.78 7.14 15.86
C ASP A 82 -0.55 7.60 15.25
N PRO A 83 -1.35 6.68 14.70
CA PRO A 83 -2.69 7.00 14.27
C PRO A 83 -3.57 7.35 15.47
N ASP A 84 -4.51 8.30 15.24
CA ASP A 84 -5.49 8.68 16.25
C ASP A 84 -6.31 7.46 16.71
N PRO A 85 -6.59 7.31 18.02
CA PRO A 85 -7.44 6.22 18.51
C PRO A 85 -8.82 6.14 17.86
N ALA A 86 -9.41 7.29 17.47
CA ALA A 86 -10.69 7.31 16.77
C ALA A 86 -10.57 6.73 15.35
N LEU A 87 -9.45 6.99 14.64
CA LEU A 87 -9.16 6.35 13.37
C LEU A 87 -9.04 4.84 13.52
N LYS A 88 -8.28 4.36 14.52
CA LYS A 88 -8.13 2.91 14.78
C LYS A 88 -9.49 2.24 15.02
N ALA A 89 -10.32 2.85 15.86
CA ALA A 89 -11.64 2.34 16.16
C ALA A 89 -12.58 2.37 14.94
N GLY A 90 -12.56 3.47 14.17
CA GLY A 90 -13.39 3.64 12.98
C GLY A 90 -13.02 2.64 11.88
N PHE A 91 -11.74 2.49 11.59
CA PHE A 91 -11.24 1.56 10.57
C PHE A 91 -11.57 0.10 10.93
N ARG A 92 -11.36 -0.30 12.20
CA ARG A 92 -11.76 -1.62 12.68
C ARG A 92 -13.27 -1.86 12.49
N ALA A 93 -14.09 -0.89 12.85
CA ALA A 93 -15.54 -1.00 12.68
C ALA A 93 -15.98 -1.11 11.22
N LEU A 94 -15.27 -0.47 10.28
CA LEU A 94 -15.50 -0.64 8.84
C LEU A 94 -15.24 -2.08 8.40
N LEU A 95 -14.13 -2.67 8.82
CA LEU A 95 -13.79 -4.06 8.49
C LEU A 95 -14.79 -5.04 9.11
N GLU A 96 -15.18 -4.84 10.35
CA GLU A 96 -16.21 -5.66 11.04
C GLU A 96 -17.57 -5.61 10.34
N GLN A 97 -17.90 -4.49 9.70
CA GLN A 97 -19.10 -4.34 8.87
C GLN A 97 -18.96 -4.90 7.45
N GLY A 98 -17.78 -5.43 7.09
CA GLY A 98 -17.50 -5.99 5.78
C GLY A 98 -17.26 -4.94 4.69
N LYS A 99 -16.85 -3.71 5.05
CA LYS A 99 -16.47 -2.70 4.07
C LYS A 99 -15.27 -3.19 3.24
N GLY A 100 -15.41 -3.17 1.91
CA GLY A 100 -14.31 -3.52 1.02
C GLY A 100 -13.15 -2.52 1.12
N VAL A 101 -11.92 -3.03 1.20
CA VAL A 101 -10.69 -2.23 1.21
C VAL A 101 -9.75 -2.75 0.13
N VAL A 102 -9.24 -1.84 -0.70
CA VAL A 102 -8.20 -2.09 -1.69
C VAL A 102 -6.96 -1.30 -1.28
N ALA A 103 -5.88 -1.98 -0.96
CA ALA A 103 -4.61 -1.36 -0.64
C ALA A 103 -3.68 -1.45 -1.86
N LEU A 104 -3.19 -0.30 -2.32
CA LEU A 104 -2.27 -0.21 -3.45
C LEU A 104 -0.87 0.05 -2.90
N HIS A 105 0.09 -0.65 -3.44
CA HIS A 105 1.54 -0.60 -3.24
C HIS A 105 2.03 0.19 -2.00
N HIS A 106 2.00 1.52 -2.05
CA HIS A 106 2.48 2.40 -0.99
C HIS A 106 1.71 2.27 0.35
N ALA A 107 0.49 1.76 0.32
CA ALA A 107 -0.29 1.56 1.54
C ALA A 107 0.40 0.61 2.55
N LEU A 108 1.21 -0.34 2.08
CA LEU A 108 2.02 -1.22 2.95
C LEU A 108 3.00 -0.45 3.84
N ALA A 109 3.43 0.74 3.42
CA ALA A 109 4.36 1.59 4.16
C ALA A 109 3.65 2.56 5.13
N GLY A 110 2.31 2.63 5.09
CA GLY A 110 1.52 3.49 5.97
C GLY A 110 1.44 2.96 7.41
N TRP A 111 1.19 3.88 8.35
CA TRP A 111 0.95 3.61 9.77
C TRP A 111 1.94 2.61 10.41
N PRO A 112 3.24 2.88 10.38
CA PRO A 112 4.28 1.92 10.80
C PRO A 112 4.21 1.51 12.27
N THR A 113 3.51 2.26 13.12
CA THR A 113 3.30 1.93 14.55
C THR A 113 2.00 1.20 14.83
N TRP A 114 1.20 0.90 13.79
CA TRP A 114 -0.10 0.24 13.94
C TRP A 114 -0.05 -1.21 13.45
N ASP A 115 0.24 -2.15 14.35
CA ASP A 115 0.44 -3.56 14.00
C ASP A 115 -0.79 -4.18 13.33
N GLU A 116 -2.00 -3.91 13.84
CA GLU A 116 -3.23 -4.44 13.25
C GLU A 116 -3.45 -4.00 11.80
N TYR A 117 -2.99 -2.80 11.42
CA TYR A 117 -3.07 -2.32 10.03
C TYR A 117 -2.27 -3.23 9.09
N GLY A 118 -1.04 -3.57 9.46
CA GLY A 118 -0.24 -4.53 8.70
C GLY A 118 -0.87 -5.92 8.63
N GLU A 119 -1.50 -6.39 9.73
CA GLU A 119 -2.22 -7.66 9.74
C GLU A 119 -3.39 -7.67 8.74
N TRP A 120 -4.16 -6.59 8.66
CA TRP A 120 -5.27 -6.47 7.72
C TRP A 120 -4.82 -6.35 6.26
N LEU A 121 -3.69 -5.72 6.00
CA LEU A 121 -3.13 -5.62 4.66
C LEU A 121 -2.39 -6.89 4.21
N GLY A 122 -2.04 -7.77 5.14
CA GLY A 122 -1.28 -9.00 4.85
C GLY A 122 0.21 -8.78 4.66
N GLY A 123 0.76 -7.66 5.14
CA GLY A 123 2.17 -7.34 5.04
C GLY A 123 2.55 -5.98 5.60
N ARG A 124 3.84 -5.68 5.57
CA ARG A 124 4.38 -4.41 6.08
C ARG A 124 5.68 -4.03 5.39
N PHE A 125 5.82 -2.77 5.03
CA PHE A 125 7.07 -2.16 4.63
C PHE A 125 7.70 -1.42 5.81
N LEU A 126 8.98 -1.67 6.08
CA LEU A 126 9.73 -1.04 7.17
C LEU A 126 10.75 -0.05 6.62
N TYR A 127 10.67 1.23 7.01
CA TYR A 127 11.71 2.22 6.69
C TYR A 127 12.96 2.06 7.55
N HIS A 128 12.83 1.54 8.76
CA HIS A 128 13.94 1.26 9.68
C HIS A 128 13.83 -0.18 10.19
N PRO A 129 14.94 -0.81 10.57
CA PRO A 129 14.87 -2.08 11.27
C PRO A 129 13.93 -2.01 12.47
N GLY A 130 13.08 -3.01 12.63
CA GLY A 130 12.01 -2.98 13.63
C GLY A 130 11.57 -4.36 14.07
N LYS A 131 10.34 -4.44 14.57
CA LYS A 131 9.71 -5.71 14.92
C LYS A 131 8.45 -5.91 14.10
N VAL A 132 8.27 -7.12 13.59
CA VAL A 132 7.03 -7.57 12.95
C VAL A 132 6.61 -8.86 13.64
N ARG A 133 5.39 -8.91 14.16
CA ARG A 133 4.85 -10.07 14.90
C ARG A 133 5.77 -10.53 16.03
N GLY A 134 6.41 -9.55 16.72
CA GLY A 134 7.31 -9.80 17.83
C GLY A 134 8.74 -10.20 17.47
N GLU A 135 9.03 -10.47 16.20
CA GLU A 135 10.37 -10.84 15.72
C GLU A 135 11.10 -9.64 15.14
N ALA A 136 12.42 -9.57 15.37
CA ALA A 136 13.25 -8.53 14.77
C ALA A 136 13.36 -8.74 13.25
N ARG A 137 13.20 -7.64 12.50
CA ARG A 137 13.33 -7.59 11.05
C ARG A 137 14.23 -6.44 10.64
N LEU A 138 14.93 -6.63 9.53
CA LEU A 138 15.62 -5.54 8.85
C LEU A 138 14.61 -4.58 8.22
N ASP A 139 15.08 -3.42 7.79
CA ASP A 139 14.32 -2.53 6.93
C ASP A 139 14.02 -3.19 5.60
N SER A 140 12.92 -2.78 4.99
CA SER A 140 12.49 -3.27 3.68
C SER A 140 13.38 -2.77 2.54
N GLY A 141 13.26 -3.40 1.40
CA GLY A 141 13.92 -2.97 0.17
C GLY A 141 12.96 -2.40 -0.86
N PHE A 142 13.47 -1.58 -1.75
CA PHE A 142 12.76 -1.06 -2.91
C PHE A 142 13.60 -1.18 -4.18
N ALA A 143 12.95 -1.27 -5.33
CA ALA A 143 13.61 -1.25 -6.64
C ALA A 143 12.70 -0.54 -7.65
N HIS A 144 13.18 0.56 -8.23
CA HIS A 144 12.44 1.34 -9.23
C HIS A 144 12.61 0.77 -10.64
N ASP A 145 11.63 1.02 -11.50
CA ASP A 145 11.69 0.74 -12.94
C ASP A 145 12.02 -0.72 -13.29
N VAL A 146 11.56 -1.66 -12.48
CA VAL A 146 11.77 -3.09 -12.71
C VAL A 146 10.82 -3.58 -13.79
N ALA A 147 11.37 -4.12 -14.88
CA ALA A 147 10.58 -4.80 -15.89
C ALA A 147 10.38 -6.26 -15.50
N TYR A 148 9.13 -6.69 -15.37
CA TYR A 148 8.77 -8.06 -14.98
C TYR A 148 7.45 -8.49 -15.61
N SER A 149 7.09 -9.76 -15.48
CA SER A 149 5.75 -10.25 -15.76
C SER A 149 5.00 -10.51 -14.45
N ALA A 150 3.79 -9.97 -14.36
CA ALA A 150 2.83 -10.42 -13.35
C ALA A 150 2.19 -11.72 -13.84
N GLU A 151 2.15 -12.74 -13.00
CA GLU A 151 1.57 -14.05 -13.30
C GLU A 151 0.42 -14.33 -12.34
N THR A 152 -0.73 -14.75 -12.85
CA THR A 152 -1.88 -15.13 -12.01
C THR A 152 -1.62 -16.44 -11.30
N ILE A 153 -2.06 -16.54 -10.05
CA ILE A 153 -1.93 -17.72 -9.21
C ILE A 153 -3.33 -18.23 -8.82
N GLY A 154 -3.60 -19.47 -9.08
CA GLY A 154 -4.86 -20.11 -8.68
C GLY A 154 -6.09 -19.57 -9.42
N THR A 155 -7.24 -19.65 -8.75
CA THR A 155 -8.55 -19.18 -9.27
C THR A 155 -9.27 -18.38 -8.19
N HIS A 156 -9.69 -17.16 -8.53
CA HIS A 156 -10.45 -16.30 -7.63
C HIS A 156 -11.34 -15.36 -8.47
N PRO A 157 -12.54 -14.96 -8.03
CA PRO A 157 -13.39 -14.03 -8.77
C PRO A 157 -12.69 -12.70 -9.14
N VAL A 158 -11.77 -12.21 -8.31
CA VAL A 158 -10.97 -11.00 -8.57
C VAL A 158 -10.09 -11.15 -9.83
N LEU A 159 -9.76 -12.37 -10.24
CA LEU A 159 -8.95 -12.65 -11.43
C LEU A 159 -9.79 -12.79 -12.71
N GLU A 160 -11.12 -12.60 -12.65
CA GLU A 160 -11.96 -12.69 -13.84
C GLU A 160 -11.55 -11.62 -14.88
N GLY A 161 -11.24 -12.08 -16.09
CA GLY A 161 -10.76 -11.21 -17.17
C GLY A 161 -9.27 -10.83 -17.08
N VAL A 162 -8.56 -11.20 -16.01
CA VAL A 162 -7.11 -10.96 -15.90
C VAL A 162 -6.35 -12.02 -16.71
N PRO A 163 -5.42 -11.64 -17.59
CA PRO A 163 -4.59 -12.59 -18.34
C PRO A 163 -3.74 -13.46 -17.40
N ALA A 164 -3.41 -14.67 -17.84
CA ALA A 164 -2.54 -15.56 -17.07
C ALA A 164 -1.14 -14.97 -16.78
N SER A 165 -0.67 -14.08 -17.67
CA SER A 165 0.54 -13.29 -17.47
C SER A 165 0.46 -12.01 -18.29
N PHE A 166 1.03 -10.91 -17.76
CA PHE A 166 1.13 -9.64 -18.45
C PHE A 166 2.38 -8.87 -18.01
N PRO A 167 3.00 -8.09 -18.92
CA PRO A 167 4.21 -7.33 -18.61
C PRO A 167 3.89 -6.08 -17.80
N LEU A 168 4.76 -5.76 -16.85
CA LEU A 168 4.78 -4.53 -16.08
C LEU A 168 6.18 -3.93 -16.06
N CYS A 169 6.25 -2.62 -15.82
CA CYS A 169 7.48 -1.93 -15.46
C CYS A 169 7.11 -0.96 -14.34
N ASP A 170 7.51 -1.27 -13.13
CA ASP A 170 7.07 -0.53 -11.95
C ASP A 170 8.05 -0.69 -10.78
N GLU A 171 7.77 -0.01 -9.66
CA GLU A 171 8.48 -0.21 -8.42
C GLU A 171 8.09 -1.54 -7.78
N LEU A 172 9.07 -2.23 -7.21
CA LEU A 172 8.87 -3.42 -6.39
C LEU A 172 9.36 -3.19 -4.95
N TYR A 173 8.68 -3.80 -3.99
CA TYR A 173 9.08 -3.82 -2.59
C TYR A 173 9.53 -5.21 -2.14
N LEU A 174 10.72 -5.29 -1.56
CA LEU A 174 11.16 -6.42 -0.74
C LEU A 174 10.69 -6.14 0.69
N ALA A 175 9.45 -6.53 0.98
CA ALA A 175 8.75 -6.24 2.23
C ALA A 175 8.35 -7.52 2.96
N GLU A 176 7.96 -7.39 4.23
CA GLU A 176 7.37 -8.50 4.99
C GLU A 176 5.96 -8.80 4.44
N ILE A 177 5.78 -9.98 3.88
CA ILE A 177 4.48 -10.47 3.39
C ILE A 177 4.04 -11.65 4.25
N PHE A 178 2.82 -11.60 4.79
CA PHE A 178 2.24 -12.63 5.64
C PHE A 178 1.60 -13.72 4.79
N ALA A 179 2.43 -14.43 4.03
CA ALA A 179 2.00 -15.34 2.96
C ALA A 179 1.03 -16.45 3.43
N ASP A 180 1.10 -16.85 4.70
CA ASP A 180 0.21 -17.88 5.28
C ASP A 180 -1.20 -17.32 5.60
N ASP A 181 -1.35 -16.00 5.67
CA ASP A 181 -2.59 -15.32 6.05
C ASP A 181 -3.29 -14.61 4.88
N VAL A 182 -2.72 -14.69 3.68
CA VAL A 182 -3.28 -14.10 2.46
C VAL A 182 -3.60 -15.17 1.42
N THR A 183 -4.54 -14.87 0.53
CA THR A 183 -4.77 -15.68 -0.67
C THR A 183 -3.94 -15.10 -1.82
N PRO A 184 -2.83 -15.74 -2.23
CA PRO A 184 -2.01 -15.22 -3.33
C PRO A 184 -2.80 -15.22 -4.64
N LEU A 185 -2.79 -14.08 -5.33
CA LEU A 185 -3.49 -13.91 -6.62
C LEU A 185 -2.52 -13.63 -7.77
N LEU A 186 -1.46 -12.87 -7.49
CA LEU A 186 -0.43 -12.52 -8.46
C LEU A 186 0.95 -12.72 -7.87
N ARG A 187 1.89 -13.07 -8.73
CA ARG A 187 3.32 -13.07 -8.39
C ARG A 187 4.12 -12.39 -9.48
N SER A 188 5.22 -11.78 -9.10
CA SER A 188 6.21 -11.22 -10.02
C SER A 188 7.18 -12.31 -10.52
N SER A 189 7.60 -12.24 -11.78
CA SER A 189 8.70 -13.03 -12.31
C SER A 189 10.07 -12.50 -11.93
N ALA A 190 10.16 -11.34 -11.26
CA ALA A 190 11.42 -10.76 -10.78
C ALA A 190 12.01 -11.58 -9.63
N THR A 191 13.30 -11.41 -9.39
CA THR A 191 14.01 -12.04 -8.27
C THR A 191 13.93 -11.14 -7.04
N PHE A 192 13.48 -11.70 -5.90
CA PHE A 192 13.30 -10.99 -4.64
C PHE A 192 14.40 -11.35 -3.64
N ASP A 193 15.61 -10.93 -3.92
CA ASP A 193 16.75 -11.02 -3.00
C ASP A 193 17.46 -9.66 -2.87
N ARG A 194 18.33 -9.54 -1.88
CA ARG A 194 19.04 -8.29 -1.56
C ARG A 194 19.79 -7.66 -2.74
N ASP A 195 20.24 -8.47 -3.69
CA ASP A 195 21.08 -7.97 -4.80
C ASP A 195 20.27 -7.21 -5.86
N HIS A 196 18.97 -7.36 -5.83
CA HIS A 196 18.02 -6.69 -6.73
C HIS A 196 17.29 -5.51 -6.10
N PHE A 197 17.49 -5.25 -4.78
CA PHE A 197 16.81 -4.19 -4.05
C PHE A 197 17.80 -3.27 -3.32
N TRP A 198 17.33 -2.11 -2.91
CA TRP A 198 18.05 -1.11 -2.14
C TRP A 198 17.43 -0.97 -0.75
N SER A 199 18.26 -0.77 0.27
CA SER A 199 17.81 -0.58 1.65
C SER A 199 17.00 0.70 1.82
N ALA A 200 15.81 0.60 2.40
CA ALA A 200 14.98 1.75 2.73
C ALA A 200 15.63 2.62 3.83
N ASP A 201 16.25 2.02 4.82
CA ASP A 201 16.94 2.72 5.91
C ASP A 201 18.14 3.53 5.41
N LEU A 202 18.93 2.97 4.49
CA LEU A 202 20.03 3.71 3.87
C LEU A 202 19.52 4.83 2.99
N ALA A 203 18.44 4.61 2.24
CA ALA A 203 17.86 5.62 1.36
C ALA A 203 17.36 6.84 2.12
N VAL A 204 16.63 6.66 3.24
CA VAL A 204 16.15 7.79 4.07
C VAL A 204 17.28 8.50 4.81
N LYS A 205 18.43 7.86 4.98
CA LYS A 205 19.68 8.47 5.48
C LYS A 205 20.49 9.18 4.38
N GLY A 206 19.90 9.37 3.19
CA GLY A 206 20.54 10.05 2.06
C GLY A 206 21.45 9.17 1.22
N ARG A 207 21.48 7.86 1.44
CA ARG A 207 22.24 6.86 0.68
C ARG A 207 21.31 6.11 -0.29
N MET A 208 20.65 6.86 -1.16
CA MET A 208 19.77 6.29 -2.17
C MET A 208 20.50 5.26 -3.02
N TYR A 209 19.85 4.15 -3.33
CA TYR A 209 20.44 3.07 -4.14
C TYR A 209 21.66 2.41 -3.50
N ASP A 210 21.65 2.25 -2.17
CA ASP A 210 22.71 1.60 -1.42
C ASP A 210 22.18 0.39 -0.65
N ARG A 211 23.06 -0.59 -0.44
CA ARG A 211 22.79 -1.82 0.30
C ARG A 211 24.00 -2.27 1.13
N GLU A 212 24.96 -1.37 1.39
CA GLU A 212 26.15 -1.72 2.15
C GLU A 212 25.80 -2.18 3.57
N GLY A 213 26.21 -3.40 3.92
CA GLY A 213 25.91 -3.99 5.22
C GLY A 213 24.45 -4.42 5.43
N TRP A 214 23.59 -4.28 4.41
CA TRP A 214 22.20 -4.71 4.45
C TRP A 214 22.07 -6.16 3.97
N ASP A 215 22.05 -7.10 4.92
CA ASP A 215 22.02 -8.55 4.65
C ASP A 215 20.59 -9.10 4.74
N HIS A 216 19.69 -8.53 3.94
CA HIS A 216 18.28 -8.90 3.93
C HIS A 216 18.09 -10.30 3.32
N PRO A 217 17.31 -11.19 3.96
CA PRO A 217 16.98 -12.48 3.37
C PRO A 217 16.14 -12.32 2.10
N ALA A 218 16.10 -13.37 1.27
CA ALA A 218 15.18 -13.41 0.15
C ALA A 218 13.72 -13.30 0.64
N GLY A 219 12.91 -12.54 -0.07
CA GLY A 219 11.51 -12.27 0.28
C GLY A 219 10.52 -12.96 -0.64
N SER A 220 9.25 -12.67 -0.39
CA SER A 220 8.13 -13.12 -1.22
C SER A 220 8.06 -12.35 -2.53
N ASN A 221 7.79 -13.04 -3.62
CA ASN A 221 7.52 -12.42 -4.93
C ASN A 221 6.01 -12.20 -5.19
N LEU A 222 5.18 -12.29 -4.18
CA LEU A 222 3.77 -11.90 -4.27
C LEU A 222 3.65 -10.38 -4.47
N ILE A 223 2.72 -9.96 -5.35
CA ILE A 223 2.50 -8.56 -5.73
C ILE A 223 1.00 -8.25 -5.71
#